data_c0fa669bae5dc7a2d8757278fa361902
#
_entry.id   c0fa669bae5dc7a2d8757278fa361902
#
_cell.length_a   1.000
_cell.length_b   1.000
_cell.length_c   1.000
_cell.angle_alpha   90.00
_cell.angle_beta   90.00
_cell.angle_gamma   90.00
#
_symmetry.space_group_name_H-M   'P 1'
#
loop_
_entity.id
_entity.type
_entity.pdbx_description
1 polymer ?
#
loop_
_entity_poly.entity_id
_entity_poly.type
_entity_poly.pdbx_seq_one_letter_code
_entity_poly.pdbx_strand_id
1 'polypeptide(L)'
;KDYTATVSADGNWTLNVPAADVAALGDGSVTVTASVSDKAGNPASVDHNLTVDITVPAVTINTVAGDDVINIAEHAQAQIISGSATGAAAGDKVTVTLGGQTYTTVLDAAGNWSVGVPASVSSGRSAGGVTVRASVTAAAGTTGTGSHNVTVDTGLPSVGFNTLSGDNVLNAVEKGQDLSVSGTSANLAEGT
;
A
#
# COMPACT_ATOMS: atom_id res chain seq x y z
N LYS A 1 -35.48 16.85 2.54
CA LYS A 1 -35.79 17.32 3.88
C LYS A 1 -35.74 18.84 3.87
N ASP A 2 -36.71 19.51 4.49
CA ASP A 2 -36.81 20.94 4.47
C ASP A 2 -36.35 21.57 5.78
N TYR A 3 -35.69 22.71 5.66
CA TYR A 3 -35.21 23.54 6.77
C TYR A 3 -35.58 24.98 6.52
N THR A 4 -35.70 25.76 7.58
CA THR A 4 -36.03 27.19 7.49
C THR A 4 -34.92 28.04 8.11
N ALA A 5 -34.62 29.15 7.47
CA ALA A 5 -33.69 30.17 7.95
C ALA A 5 -34.35 31.56 7.82
N THR A 6 -33.84 32.51 8.59
CA THR A 6 -34.31 33.91 8.52
C THR A 6 -33.26 34.75 7.83
N VAL A 7 -33.72 35.61 6.90
CA VAL A 7 -32.85 36.57 6.21
C VAL A 7 -32.61 37.76 7.16
N SER A 8 -31.35 38.12 7.34
CA SER A 8 -30.91 39.28 8.14
C SER A 8 -31.21 40.61 7.43
N ALA A 9 -31.04 41.73 8.15
CA ALA A 9 -31.20 43.07 7.56
C ALA A 9 -30.26 43.35 6.39
N ASP A 10 -29.10 42.70 6.36
CA ASP A 10 -28.09 42.83 5.32
C ASP A 10 -28.33 41.86 4.12
N GLY A 11 -29.49 41.14 4.13
CA GLY A 11 -29.82 40.18 3.09
C GLY A 11 -29.10 38.82 3.17
N ASN A 12 -28.38 38.55 4.26
CA ASN A 12 -27.69 37.27 4.48
C ASN A 12 -28.58 36.28 5.23
N TRP A 13 -28.32 34.99 5.00
CA TRP A 13 -28.97 33.92 5.75
C TRP A 13 -27.95 32.78 5.97
N THR A 14 -28.15 32.05 7.06
CA THR A 14 -27.32 30.89 7.40
C THR A 14 -28.23 29.81 7.97
N LEU A 15 -27.95 28.58 7.61
CA LEU A 15 -28.63 27.39 8.09
C LEU A 15 -27.63 26.32 8.46
N ASN A 16 -27.77 25.72 9.63
CA ASN A 16 -27.01 24.54 10.02
C ASN A 16 -27.84 23.29 9.77
N VAL A 17 -27.34 22.42 8.88
CA VAL A 17 -27.95 21.10 8.67
C VAL A 17 -27.39 20.16 9.74
N PRO A 18 -28.25 19.44 10.52
CA PRO A 18 -27.76 18.49 11.53
C PRO A 18 -26.87 17.41 10.95
N ALA A 19 -25.81 17.01 11.68
CA ALA A 19 -24.85 15.99 11.24
C ALA A 19 -25.51 14.65 10.86
N ALA A 20 -26.61 14.28 11.56
CA ALA A 20 -27.38 13.07 11.25
C ALA A 20 -28.02 13.13 9.85
N ASP A 21 -28.44 14.31 9.41
CA ASP A 21 -29.07 14.51 8.10
C ASP A 21 -28.00 14.57 6.99
N VAL A 22 -26.82 15.14 7.29
CA VAL A 22 -25.65 15.10 6.38
C VAL A 22 -25.16 13.66 6.22
N ALA A 23 -25.08 12.90 7.29
CA ALA A 23 -24.66 11.49 7.27
C ALA A 23 -25.63 10.57 6.50
N ALA A 24 -26.88 10.99 6.34
CA ALA A 24 -27.87 10.25 5.56
C ALA A 24 -27.78 10.49 4.04
N LEU A 25 -26.93 11.43 3.60
CA LEU A 25 -26.70 11.66 2.17
C LEU A 25 -25.89 10.49 1.59
N GLY A 26 -26.40 9.90 0.52
CA GLY A 26 -25.69 8.88 -0.24
C GLY A 26 -24.63 9.49 -1.15
N ASP A 27 -23.75 8.62 -1.63
CA ASP A 27 -22.74 8.96 -2.65
C ASP A 27 -23.42 9.46 -3.92
N GLY A 28 -22.91 10.52 -4.52
CA GLY A 28 -23.42 11.07 -5.75
C GLY A 28 -23.79 12.56 -5.67
N SER A 29 -24.57 13.04 -6.65
CA SER A 29 -24.98 14.44 -6.74
C SER A 29 -26.24 14.71 -5.89
N VAL A 30 -26.17 15.75 -5.07
CA VAL A 30 -27.28 16.26 -4.25
C VAL A 30 -27.56 17.70 -4.68
N THR A 31 -28.83 18.00 -5.00
CA THR A 31 -29.26 19.37 -5.28
C THR A 31 -29.83 19.99 -4.02
N VAL A 32 -29.30 21.15 -3.63
CA VAL A 32 -29.81 21.99 -2.55
C VAL A 32 -30.58 23.14 -3.20
N THR A 33 -31.87 23.26 -2.87
CA THR A 33 -32.74 24.33 -3.34
C THR A 33 -32.99 25.33 -2.22
N ALA A 34 -32.71 26.60 -2.46
CA ALA A 34 -33.11 27.67 -1.60
C ALA A 34 -34.29 28.42 -2.24
N SER A 35 -35.37 28.66 -1.45
CA SER A 35 -36.53 29.40 -1.90
C SER A 35 -36.95 30.46 -0.87
N VAL A 36 -37.46 31.55 -1.36
CA VAL A 36 -37.96 32.66 -0.55
C VAL A 36 -39.16 33.31 -1.23
N SER A 37 -40.03 33.92 -0.47
CA SER A 37 -41.07 34.83 -1.02
C SER A 37 -40.99 36.16 -0.29
N ASP A 38 -41.21 37.25 -1.04
CA ASP A 38 -41.29 38.57 -0.46
C ASP A 38 -42.65 38.80 0.23
N LYS A 39 -42.82 39.94 0.89
CA LYS A 39 -44.07 40.28 1.58
C LYS A 39 -45.27 40.43 0.64
N ALA A 40 -45.03 40.61 -0.64
CA ALA A 40 -46.09 40.69 -1.67
C ALA A 40 -46.48 39.32 -2.22
N GLY A 41 -45.76 38.25 -1.81
CA GLY A 41 -46.00 36.88 -2.23
C GLY A 41 -45.22 36.46 -3.49
N ASN A 42 -44.29 37.28 -3.99
CA ASN A 42 -43.46 36.93 -5.16
C ASN A 42 -42.39 35.90 -4.77
N PRO A 43 -42.34 34.74 -5.41
CA PRO A 43 -41.35 33.70 -5.09
C PRO A 43 -40.04 33.90 -5.84
N ALA A 44 -38.95 33.47 -5.22
CA ALA A 44 -37.68 33.28 -5.87
C ALA A 44 -37.05 31.96 -5.40
N SER A 45 -36.34 31.25 -6.26
CA SER A 45 -35.62 30.04 -5.92
C SER A 45 -34.33 29.91 -6.72
N VAL A 46 -33.35 29.19 -6.13
CA VAL A 46 -32.07 28.87 -6.77
C VAL A 46 -31.65 27.48 -6.33
N ASP A 47 -31.09 26.73 -7.26
CA ASP A 47 -30.51 25.41 -7.02
C ASP A 47 -28.99 25.49 -6.98
N HIS A 48 -28.40 24.71 -6.07
CA HIS A 48 -26.96 24.48 -5.99
C HIS A 48 -26.67 22.98 -5.90
N ASN A 49 -25.80 22.49 -6.79
CA ASN A 49 -25.40 21.09 -6.82
C ASN A 49 -24.18 20.88 -5.94
N LEU A 50 -24.28 19.90 -5.05
CA LEU A 50 -23.22 19.41 -4.19
C LEU A 50 -22.91 17.97 -4.59
N THR A 51 -21.64 17.62 -4.70
CA THR A 51 -21.20 16.22 -4.86
C THR A 51 -20.82 15.64 -3.50
N VAL A 52 -21.43 14.54 -3.16
CA VAL A 52 -21.06 13.69 -2.01
C VAL A 52 -20.21 12.54 -2.56
N ASP A 53 -18.98 12.43 -2.10
CA ASP A 53 -18.07 11.32 -2.43
C ASP A 53 -17.50 10.76 -1.14
N ILE A 54 -18.02 9.61 -0.74
CA ILE A 54 -17.63 8.88 0.46
C ILE A 54 -16.84 7.62 0.12
N THR A 55 -16.44 7.45 -1.15
CA THR A 55 -15.68 6.31 -1.61
C THR A 55 -14.32 6.26 -0.93
N VAL A 56 -14.03 5.14 -0.29
CA VAL A 56 -12.70 4.87 0.28
C VAL A 56 -11.89 4.07 -0.74
N PRO A 57 -10.72 4.56 -1.19
CA PRO A 57 -9.87 3.82 -2.11
C PRO A 57 -9.48 2.45 -1.56
N ALA A 58 -9.56 1.40 -2.39
CA ALA A 58 -9.00 0.09 -2.07
C ALA A 58 -7.60 0.00 -2.69
N VAL A 59 -6.57 -0.20 -1.86
CA VAL A 59 -5.15 -0.17 -2.27
C VAL A 59 -4.54 -1.55 -2.19
N THR A 60 -3.89 -1.98 -3.26
CA THR A 60 -3.12 -3.23 -3.32
C THR A 60 -1.65 -2.95 -3.57
N ILE A 61 -0.79 -3.86 -3.10
CA ILE A 61 0.65 -3.86 -3.34
C ILE A 61 0.99 -5.19 -4.00
N ASN A 62 1.70 -5.14 -5.12
CA ASN A 62 2.13 -6.32 -5.85
C ASN A 62 3.32 -7.00 -5.15
N THR A 63 3.61 -8.23 -5.55
CA THR A 63 4.81 -8.97 -5.18
C THR A 63 6.06 -8.13 -5.43
N VAL A 64 6.92 -8.05 -4.43
CA VAL A 64 8.20 -7.33 -4.48
C VAL A 64 9.31 -8.31 -4.80
N ALA A 65 10.33 -7.89 -5.54
CA ALA A 65 11.48 -8.71 -5.97
C ALA A 65 11.10 -10.00 -6.75
N GLY A 66 9.83 -10.20 -7.06
CA GLY A 66 9.31 -11.35 -7.81
C GLY A 66 8.71 -12.45 -6.95
N ASP A 67 9.11 -12.56 -5.68
CA ASP A 67 8.69 -13.64 -4.75
C ASP A 67 8.47 -13.17 -3.29
N ASP A 68 8.51 -11.84 -3.05
CA ASP A 68 8.43 -11.23 -1.72
C ASP A 68 9.62 -11.55 -0.80
N VAL A 69 10.72 -12.05 -1.38
CA VAL A 69 11.98 -12.29 -0.68
C VAL A 69 13.08 -11.46 -1.33
N ILE A 70 13.64 -10.52 -0.59
CA ILE A 70 14.81 -9.76 -1.04
C ILE A 70 16.05 -10.55 -0.64
N ASN A 71 16.64 -11.26 -1.59
CA ASN A 71 17.84 -12.03 -1.39
C ASN A 71 19.12 -11.15 -1.40
N ILE A 72 20.30 -11.75 -1.17
CA ILE A 72 21.56 -11.00 -1.06
C ILE A 72 21.92 -10.20 -2.33
N ALA A 73 21.57 -10.68 -3.52
CA ALA A 73 21.84 -10.00 -4.77
C ALA A 73 20.90 -8.80 -4.97
N GLU A 74 19.62 -8.98 -4.66
CA GLU A 74 18.57 -7.95 -4.75
C GLU A 74 18.71 -6.90 -3.64
N HIS A 75 19.19 -7.30 -2.47
CA HIS A 75 19.47 -6.43 -1.34
C HIS A 75 20.44 -5.29 -1.67
N ALA A 76 21.36 -5.53 -2.59
CA ALA A 76 22.32 -4.53 -3.06
C ALA A 76 21.79 -3.68 -4.23
N GLN A 77 20.54 -3.87 -4.66
CA GLN A 77 19.97 -3.20 -5.82
C GLN A 77 18.77 -2.32 -5.44
N ALA A 78 18.45 -1.37 -6.31
CA ALA A 78 17.22 -0.60 -6.20
C ALA A 78 16.02 -1.53 -6.45
N GLN A 79 14.98 -1.40 -5.63
CA GLN A 79 13.74 -2.16 -5.74
C GLN A 79 12.64 -1.29 -6.33
N ILE A 80 11.73 -1.90 -7.09
CA ILE A 80 10.50 -1.26 -7.54
C ILE A 80 9.35 -1.83 -6.72
N ILE A 81 8.63 -0.98 -6.04
CA ILE A 81 7.39 -1.32 -5.36
C ILE A 81 6.24 -0.78 -6.20
N SER A 82 5.30 -1.62 -6.51
CA SER A 82 4.16 -1.28 -7.35
C SER A 82 2.86 -1.84 -6.80
N GLY A 83 1.75 -1.37 -7.34
CA GLY A 83 0.43 -1.84 -6.98
C GLY A 83 -0.66 -1.15 -7.76
N SER A 84 -1.88 -1.26 -7.28
CA SER A 84 -3.04 -0.60 -7.86
C SER A 84 -3.96 -0.03 -6.78
N ALA A 85 -4.84 0.86 -7.19
CA ALA A 85 -5.94 1.32 -6.36
C ALA A 85 -7.22 1.45 -7.19
N THR A 86 -8.36 1.16 -6.56
CA THR A 86 -9.69 1.42 -7.09
C THR A 86 -10.39 2.43 -6.19
N GLY A 87 -11.41 3.14 -6.70
CA GLY A 87 -12.09 4.19 -5.95
C GLY A 87 -11.27 5.48 -5.80
N ALA A 88 -10.27 5.67 -6.68
CA ALA A 88 -9.46 6.87 -6.80
C ALA A 88 -9.21 7.15 -8.29
N ALA A 89 -8.80 8.36 -8.63
CA ALA A 89 -8.61 8.82 -10.01
C ALA A 89 -7.13 8.88 -10.41
N ALA A 90 -6.88 8.90 -11.72
CA ALA A 90 -5.55 9.18 -12.25
C ALA A 90 -5.04 10.54 -11.73
N GLY A 91 -3.80 10.57 -11.28
CA GLY A 91 -3.18 11.75 -10.66
C GLY A 91 -3.34 11.83 -9.14
N ASP A 92 -4.19 11.02 -8.52
CA ASP A 92 -4.31 10.98 -7.06
C ASP A 92 -2.99 10.48 -6.43
N LYS A 93 -2.65 11.10 -5.30
CA LYS A 93 -1.36 10.89 -4.63
C LYS A 93 -1.30 9.52 -3.96
N VAL A 94 -0.24 8.80 -4.25
CA VAL A 94 0.15 7.56 -3.56
C VAL A 94 1.35 7.83 -2.66
N THR A 95 1.25 7.42 -1.41
CA THR A 95 2.35 7.48 -0.45
C THR A 95 2.73 6.07 -0.03
N VAL A 96 3.99 5.69 -0.25
CA VAL A 96 4.52 4.36 0.07
C VAL A 96 5.54 4.49 1.18
N THR A 97 5.39 3.69 2.23
CA THR A 97 6.32 3.65 3.36
C THR A 97 6.97 2.27 3.46
N LEU A 98 8.29 2.26 3.48
CA LEU A 98 9.10 1.08 3.69
C LEU A 98 10.14 1.37 4.74
N GLY A 99 10.05 0.69 5.89
CA GLY A 99 11.03 0.78 6.97
C GLY A 99 11.31 2.19 7.48
N GLY A 100 10.28 3.01 7.62
CA GLY A 100 10.40 4.38 8.10
C GLY A 100 10.76 5.41 7.04
N GLN A 101 11.09 5.00 5.81
CA GLN A 101 11.26 5.90 4.67
C GLN A 101 9.96 6.02 3.89
N THR A 102 9.68 7.22 3.39
CA THR A 102 8.45 7.53 2.66
C THR A 102 8.78 7.98 1.24
N TYR A 103 8.04 7.41 0.29
CA TYR A 103 8.13 7.69 -1.14
C TYR A 103 6.76 8.12 -1.65
N THR A 104 6.73 8.94 -2.68
CA THR A 104 5.48 9.41 -3.27
C THR A 104 5.47 9.21 -4.76
N THR A 105 4.30 8.85 -5.29
CA THR A 105 4.00 8.76 -6.71
C THR A 105 2.53 9.14 -6.91
N VAL A 106 2.00 8.92 -8.11
CA VAL A 106 0.58 9.15 -8.43
C VAL A 106 0.02 7.95 -9.17
N LEU A 107 -1.30 7.81 -9.16
CA LEU A 107 -1.99 6.81 -9.97
C LEU A 107 -1.92 7.17 -11.45
N ASP A 108 -1.72 6.17 -12.28
CA ASP A 108 -1.88 6.28 -13.74
C ASP A 108 -3.37 6.17 -14.16
N ALA A 109 -3.62 6.27 -15.48
CA ALA A 109 -4.98 6.19 -16.03
C ALA A 109 -5.66 4.82 -15.84
N ALA A 110 -4.88 3.77 -15.57
CA ALA A 110 -5.38 2.42 -15.31
C ALA A 110 -5.53 2.13 -13.80
N GLY A 111 -5.22 3.11 -12.93
CA GLY A 111 -5.25 2.96 -11.48
C GLY A 111 -4.03 2.25 -10.91
N ASN A 112 -2.94 2.12 -11.67
CA ASN A 112 -1.69 1.53 -11.18
C ASN A 112 -0.74 2.61 -10.66
N TRP A 113 0.19 2.19 -9.81
CA TRP A 113 1.25 3.03 -9.29
C TRP A 113 2.56 2.25 -9.16
N SER A 114 3.67 2.95 -9.23
CA SER A 114 4.99 2.39 -8.95
C SER A 114 5.92 3.44 -8.36
N VAL A 115 6.87 2.99 -7.55
CA VAL A 115 7.91 3.83 -6.94
C VAL A 115 9.22 3.07 -6.85
N GLY A 116 10.32 3.75 -7.17
CA GLY A 116 11.66 3.22 -7.00
C GLY A 116 12.17 3.44 -5.58
N VAL A 117 12.65 2.39 -4.94
CA VAL A 117 13.32 2.42 -3.64
C VAL A 117 14.82 2.26 -3.89
N PRO A 118 15.66 3.22 -3.50
CA PRO A 118 17.10 3.16 -3.72
C PRO A 118 17.75 1.95 -3.03
N ALA A 119 18.83 1.43 -3.65
CA ALA A 119 19.61 0.33 -3.09
C ALA A 119 20.10 0.58 -1.66
N SER A 120 20.40 1.84 -1.30
CA SER A 120 20.82 2.21 0.06
C SER A 120 19.77 1.92 1.13
N VAL A 121 18.49 1.88 0.78
CA VAL A 121 17.41 1.54 1.69
C VAL A 121 17.26 0.04 1.84
N SER A 122 17.43 -0.70 0.75
CA SER A 122 17.44 -2.17 0.77
C SER A 122 18.65 -2.68 1.53
N SER A 123 19.87 -2.21 1.20
CA SER A 123 21.14 -2.64 1.80
C SER A 123 21.32 -2.24 3.27
N GLY A 124 20.61 -1.24 3.75
CA GLY A 124 20.61 -0.86 5.16
C GLY A 124 19.74 -1.72 6.09
N ARG A 125 19.09 -2.78 5.55
CA ARG A 125 18.19 -3.62 6.33
C ARG A 125 18.83 -4.90 6.77
N SER A 126 18.55 -5.27 8.02
CA SER A 126 18.88 -6.59 8.54
C SER A 126 17.92 -7.65 7.99
N ALA A 127 18.35 -8.90 7.94
CA ALA A 127 17.49 -10.04 7.64
C ALA A 127 16.25 -10.07 8.54
N GLY A 128 15.11 -10.41 7.95
CA GLY A 128 13.83 -10.49 8.65
C GLY A 128 12.67 -9.89 7.87
N GLY A 129 11.49 -9.94 8.46
CA GLY A 129 10.26 -9.40 7.86
C GLY A 129 10.22 -7.87 7.86
N VAL A 130 9.78 -7.29 6.76
CA VAL A 130 9.52 -5.86 6.62
C VAL A 130 8.14 -5.65 6.00
N THR A 131 7.38 -4.71 6.54
CA THR A 131 6.05 -4.37 5.99
C THR A 131 6.16 -3.14 5.11
N VAL A 132 5.72 -3.29 3.86
CA VAL A 132 5.44 -2.18 2.94
C VAL A 132 4.03 -1.69 3.22
N ARG A 133 3.83 -0.38 3.30
CA ARG A 133 2.51 0.25 3.41
C ARG A 133 2.33 1.23 2.27
N ALA A 134 1.15 1.22 1.68
CA ALA A 134 0.77 2.21 0.69
C ALA A 134 -0.54 2.88 1.11
N SER A 135 -0.67 4.17 0.83
CA SER A 135 -1.92 4.91 1.00
C SER A 135 -2.21 5.75 -0.23
N VAL A 136 -3.47 5.83 -0.58
CA VAL A 136 -3.98 6.67 -1.67
C VAL A 136 -5.01 7.62 -1.10
N THR A 137 -4.84 8.91 -1.38
CA THR A 137 -5.81 9.94 -1.00
C THR A 137 -6.52 10.40 -2.26
N ALA A 138 -7.83 10.13 -2.33
CA ALA A 138 -8.69 10.58 -3.42
C ALA A 138 -8.90 12.09 -3.37
N ALA A 139 -9.31 12.70 -4.50
CA ALA A 139 -9.57 14.13 -4.60
C ALA A 139 -10.60 14.65 -3.59
N ALA A 140 -11.57 13.82 -3.19
CA ALA A 140 -12.55 14.12 -2.15
C ALA A 140 -11.96 14.15 -0.73
N GLY A 141 -10.69 13.76 -0.54
CA GLY A 141 -10.00 13.75 0.74
C GLY A 141 -10.07 12.42 1.50
N THR A 142 -10.81 11.43 1.02
CA THR A 142 -10.84 10.09 1.61
C THR A 142 -9.54 9.35 1.34
N THR A 143 -9.02 8.62 2.34
CA THR A 143 -7.75 7.90 2.22
C THR A 143 -7.96 6.41 2.43
N GLY A 144 -7.52 5.63 1.45
CA GLY A 144 -7.41 4.18 1.54
C GLY A 144 -5.98 3.73 1.83
N THR A 145 -5.81 2.57 2.45
CA THR A 145 -4.50 2.02 2.80
C THR A 145 -4.40 0.54 2.47
N GLY A 146 -3.20 0.11 2.07
CA GLY A 146 -2.84 -1.28 1.89
C GLY A 146 -1.51 -1.60 2.58
N SER A 147 -1.29 -2.87 2.90
CA SER A 147 0.00 -3.34 3.44
C SER A 147 0.38 -4.68 2.83
N HIS A 148 1.69 -4.91 2.72
CA HIS A 148 2.26 -6.10 2.15
C HIS A 148 3.54 -6.48 2.91
N ASN A 149 3.74 -7.76 3.21
CA ASN A 149 4.92 -8.22 3.92
C ASN A 149 5.96 -8.75 2.94
N VAL A 150 7.20 -8.33 3.14
CA VAL A 150 8.37 -8.76 2.38
C VAL A 150 9.40 -9.29 3.37
N THR A 151 10.13 -10.33 3.01
CA THR A 151 11.21 -10.89 3.81
C THR A 151 12.55 -10.46 3.21
N VAL A 152 13.47 -10.01 4.04
CA VAL A 152 14.87 -9.82 3.66
C VAL A 152 15.65 -11.05 4.13
N ASP A 153 16.22 -11.79 3.20
CA ASP A 153 17.07 -12.95 3.49
C ASP A 153 18.44 -12.78 2.80
N THR A 154 19.43 -12.44 3.61
CA THR A 154 20.82 -12.29 3.18
C THR A 154 21.71 -13.41 3.70
N GLY A 155 21.10 -14.48 4.21
CA GLY A 155 21.80 -15.67 4.69
C GLY A 155 22.45 -16.44 3.54
N LEU A 156 23.77 -16.51 3.51
CA LEU A 156 24.47 -17.36 2.55
C LEU A 156 24.39 -18.82 2.98
N PRO A 157 23.97 -19.73 2.10
CA PRO A 157 24.07 -21.15 2.37
C PRO A 157 25.53 -21.57 2.45
N SER A 158 25.81 -22.53 3.31
CA SER A 158 27.12 -23.16 3.38
C SER A 158 27.00 -24.68 3.36
N VAL A 159 27.99 -25.33 2.77
CA VAL A 159 28.11 -26.79 2.76
C VAL A 159 29.55 -27.15 3.08
N GLY A 160 29.73 -28.17 3.86
CA GLY A 160 31.04 -28.70 4.21
C GLY A 160 31.03 -30.22 4.24
N PHE A 161 32.19 -30.84 4.01
CA PHE A 161 32.38 -32.28 4.16
C PHE A 161 32.88 -32.63 5.57
N ASN A 162 32.40 -33.72 6.09
CA ASN A 162 33.03 -34.39 7.22
C ASN A 162 34.28 -35.13 6.73
N THR A 163 35.10 -35.55 7.67
CA THR A 163 36.24 -36.43 7.38
C THR A 163 35.75 -37.69 6.69
N LEU A 164 36.34 -38.00 5.54
CA LEU A 164 36.01 -39.19 4.76
C LEU A 164 36.98 -40.31 5.17
N SER A 165 36.51 -41.55 5.13
CA SER A 165 37.31 -42.77 5.54
C SER A 165 37.99 -42.65 6.92
N GLY A 166 37.54 -41.70 7.78
CA GLY A 166 38.11 -41.49 9.09
C GLY A 166 39.33 -40.59 9.18
N ASP A 167 40.13 -40.50 8.14
CA ASP A 167 41.38 -39.71 8.06
C ASP A 167 41.59 -38.95 6.73
N ASN A 168 40.61 -38.99 5.83
CA ASN A 168 40.68 -38.46 4.46
C ASN A 168 41.69 -39.21 3.56
N VAL A 169 42.07 -40.44 3.89
CA VAL A 169 42.95 -41.31 3.10
C VAL A 169 42.27 -42.63 2.81
N LEU A 170 42.13 -43.00 1.54
CA LEU A 170 41.62 -44.32 1.15
C LEU A 170 42.78 -45.30 1.03
N ASN A 171 42.92 -46.17 2.00
CA ASN A 171 43.89 -47.27 1.99
C ASN A 171 43.41 -48.46 1.16
N ALA A 172 44.26 -49.46 0.96
CA ALA A 172 43.97 -50.61 0.10
C ALA A 172 42.77 -51.45 0.54
N VAL A 173 42.45 -51.47 1.86
CA VAL A 173 41.30 -52.20 2.40
C VAL A 173 40.04 -51.39 2.15
N GLU A 174 40.06 -50.11 2.43
CA GLU A 174 38.91 -49.21 2.30
C GLU A 174 38.48 -49.01 0.87
N LYS A 175 39.45 -49.04 -0.10
CA LYS A 175 39.17 -48.99 -1.51
C LYS A 175 38.26 -50.11 -2.03
N GLY A 176 38.19 -51.21 -1.31
CA GLY A 176 37.30 -52.33 -1.62
C GLY A 176 35.94 -52.30 -0.90
N GLN A 177 35.64 -51.24 -0.16
CA GLN A 177 34.43 -51.07 0.62
C GLN A 177 33.57 -49.89 0.09
N ASP A 178 32.31 -49.84 0.44
CA ASP A 178 31.47 -48.70 0.19
C ASP A 178 31.99 -47.48 0.96
N LEU A 179 32.13 -46.35 0.29
CA LEU A 179 32.53 -45.08 0.91
C LEU A 179 31.31 -44.25 1.31
N SER A 180 31.16 -44.04 2.61
CA SER A 180 30.16 -43.11 3.13
C SER A 180 30.69 -41.66 3.00
N VAL A 181 29.96 -40.84 2.27
CA VAL A 181 30.25 -39.41 2.14
C VAL A 181 29.19 -38.65 2.92
N SER A 182 29.61 -37.85 3.87
CA SER A 182 28.72 -37.04 4.71
C SER A 182 29.24 -35.59 4.84
N GLY A 183 28.37 -34.71 5.23
CA GLY A 183 28.71 -33.32 5.42
C GLY A 183 27.70 -32.59 6.29
N THR A 184 27.92 -31.30 6.40
CA THR A 184 27.02 -30.38 7.10
C THR A 184 26.61 -29.28 6.15
N SER A 185 25.44 -28.73 6.36
CA SER A 185 24.95 -27.55 5.68
C SER A 185 24.34 -26.56 6.68
N ALA A 186 24.34 -25.29 6.31
CA ALA A 186 23.68 -24.23 7.08
C ALA A 186 22.95 -23.27 6.16
N ASN A 187 21.95 -22.60 6.66
CA ASN A 187 21.06 -21.66 5.94
C ASN A 187 20.38 -22.32 4.72
N LEU A 188 19.96 -23.57 4.87
CA LEU A 188 19.18 -24.31 3.88
C LEU A 188 17.91 -24.84 4.55
N ALA A 189 16.82 -24.90 3.79
CA ALA A 189 15.61 -25.58 4.26
C ALA A 189 15.78 -27.10 4.23
N GLU A 190 15.02 -27.80 5.09
CA GLU A 190 14.99 -29.27 5.07
C GLU A 190 14.46 -29.76 3.71
N GLY A 191 15.15 -30.73 3.11
CA GLY A 191 14.79 -31.31 1.82
C GLY A 191 15.27 -30.54 0.58
N THR A 192 16.20 -29.58 0.78
CA THR A 192 16.84 -28.85 -0.31
C THR A 192 17.88 -29.71 -1.02
#